data_3158a6765a5ea46ada630aa768b0f826
#
_entry.id   3158a6765a5ea46ada630aa768b0f826
#
_cell.length_a   1.000
_cell.length_b   1.000
_cell.length_c   1.000
_cell.angle_alpha   90.00
_cell.angle_beta   90.00
_cell.angle_gamma   90.00
#
_symmetry.space_group_name_H-M   'P 1'
#
loop_
_entity.id
_entity.type
_entity.pdbx_description
1 polymer ?
#
loop_
_entity_poly.entity_id
_entity_poly.type
_entity_poly.pdbx_seq_one_letter_code
_entity_poly.pdbx_strand_id
1 'polypeptide(L)'
;MDAPGVPQPTIGQFCAKVCGWVRFWPDHDAITAELTAHLEDHRDVLLERNPALSQAEAEAQAVAAMGDPEALGRELDKSHNHL
;
A
#
# COMPACT_ATOMS: atom_id res chain seq x y z
N MET A 1 5.94 0.57 26.71
CA MET A 1 4.58 0.80 26.32
C MET A 1 4.49 1.57 25.03
N ASP A 2 3.66 1.10 24.14
CA ASP A 2 3.53 1.74 22.87
C ASP A 2 2.94 3.12 22.98
N ALA A 3 3.34 3.99 22.11
CA ALA A 3 2.68 5.28 22.01
C ALA A 3 1.28 5.06 21.44
N PRO A 4 0.26 5.11 22.29
CA PRO A 4 -1.09 4.95 21.79
C PRO A 4 -1.39 6.08 20.86
N GLY A 5 -1.95 5.81 19.73
CA GLY A 5 -2.28 6.84 18.78
C GLY A 5 -1.31 7.00 17.62
N VAL A 6 -0.26 6.19 17.57
CA VAL A 6 0.59 6.13 16.38
C VAL A 6 0.23 4.87 15.61
N PRO A 7 -0.77 4.94 14.74
CA PRO A 7 -1.19 3.76 13.99
C PRO A 7 -0.14 3.36 12.98
N GLN A 8 0.05 2.06 12.84
CA GLN A 8 0.90 1.54 11.79
C GLN A 8 0.21 1.75 10.44
N PRO A 9 0.97 2.06 9.38
CA PRO A 9 0.36 2.17 8.05
C PRO A 9 -0.20 0.82 7.61
N THR A 10 -1.39 0.86 7.01
CA THR A 10 -2.05 -0.34 6.53
C THR A 10 -2.11 -0.35 5.01
N ILE A 11 -2.27 -1.56 4.46
CA ILE A 11 -2.42 -1.73 3.01
C ILE A 11 -3.61 -0.92 2.51
N GLY A 12 -4.75 -1.00 3.22
CA GLY A 12 -5.96 -0.26 2.84
C GLY A 12 -5.74 1.24 2.80
N GLN A 13 -5.07 1.78 3.80
CA GLN A 13 -4.78 3.21 3.85
C GLN A 13 -3.85 3.63 2.72
N PHE A 14 -2.84 2.81 2.43
CA PHE A 14 -1.92 3.09 1.34
C PHE A 14 -2.65 3.13 0.00
N CYS A 15 -3.47 2.11 -0.26
CA CYS A 15 -4.24 2.04 -1.50
C CYS A 15 -5.17 3.23 -1.65
N ALA A 16 -5.83 3.64 -0.57
CA ALA A 16 -6.72 4.81 -0.59
C ALA A 16 -5.94 6.08 -0.93
N LYS A 17 -4.74 6.24 -0.37
CA LYS A 17 -3.92 7.41 -0.65
C LYS A 17 -3.44 7.42 -2.10
N VAL A 18 -3.03 6.25 -2.62
CA VAL A 18 -2.62 6.14 -4.02
C VAL A 18 -3.77 6.50 -4.95
N CYS A 19 -4.94 5.92 -4.71
CA CYS A 19 -6.12 6.18 -5.54
C CYS A 19 -6.58 7.63 -5.49
N GLY A 20 -6.30 8.33 -4.39
CA GLY A 20 -6.60 9.74 -4.30
C GLY A 20 -5.90 10.60 -5.34
N TRP A 21 -4.81 10.10 -5.93
CA TRP A 21 -4.06 10.80 -6.96
C TRP A 21 -4.38 10.31 -8.36
N VAL A 22 -5.24 9.29 -8.48
CA VAL A 22 -5.66 8.74 -9.78
C VAL A 22 -7.04 9.28 -10.09
N ARG A 23 -7.13 10.07 -11.16
CA ARG A 23 -8.36 10.78 -11.50
C ARG A 23 -9.41 9.90 -12.17
N PHE A 24 -8.98 8.85 -12.84
CA PHE A 24 -9.92 7.97 -13.54
C PHE A 24 -10.52 6.96 -12.57
N TRP A 25 -11.70 7.27 -12.05
CA TRP A 25 -12.39 6.50 -11.02
C TRP A 25 -12.59 5.02 -11.34
N PRO A 26 -12.94 4.65 -12.58
CA PRO A 26 -13.17 3.22 -12.87
C PRO A 26 -11.96 2.33 -12.63
N ASP A 27 -10.74 2.89 -12.61
CA ASP A 27 -9.53 2.11 -12.38
C ASP A 27 -9.21 1.91 -10.90
N HIS A 28 -9.92 2.59 -9.99
CA HIS A 28 -9.58 2.53 -8.56
C HIS A 28 -9.68 1.11 -8.00
N ASP A 29 -10.72 0.37 -8.36
CA ASP A 29 -10.89 -1.00 -7.86
C ASP A 29 -9.78 -1.92 -8.38
N ALA A 30 -9.42 -1.80 -9.63
CA ALA A 30 -8.36 -2.61 -10.22
C ALA A 30 -7.00 -2.28 -9.59
N ILE A 31 -6.72 -1.00 -9.40
CA ILE A 31 -5.47 -0.55 -8.77
C ILE A 31 -5.41 -1.06 -7.34
N THR A 32 -6.50 -0.92 -6.59
CA THR A 32 -6.56 -1.38 -5.20
C THR A 32 -6.32 -2.89 -5.11
N ALA A 33 -6.96 -3.66 -6.00
CA ALA A 33 -6.80 -5.11 -6.00
C ALA A 33 -5.35 -5.52 -6.29
N GLU A 34 -4.73 -4.88 -7.28
CA GLU A 34 -3.35 -5.16 -7.65
C GLU A 34 -2.37 -4.81 -6.53
N LEU A 35 -2.51 -3.61 -5.97
CA LEU A 35 -1.63 -3.16 -4.90
C LEU A 35 -1.82 -4.01 -3.65
N THR A 36 -3.06 -4.36 -3.33
CA THR A 36 -3.33 -5.20 -2.17
C THR A 36 -2.66 -6.56 -2.31
N ALA A 37 -2.81 -7.21 -3.46
CA ALA A 37 -2.20 -8.52 -3.70
C ALA A 37 -0.67 -8.43 -3.59
N HIS A 38 -0.08 -7.40 -4.17
CA HIS A 38 1.36 -7.22 -4.16
C HIS A 38 1.88 -6.98 -2.74
N LEU A 39 1.19 -6.13 -1.99
CA LEU A 39 1.59 -5.82 -0.62
C LEU A 39 1.38 -7.00 0.33
N GLU A 40 0.32 -7.76 0.14
CA GLU A 40 0.08 -8.97 0.93
C GLU A 40 1.17 -10.01 0.69
N ASP A 41 1.56 -10.19 -0.55
CA ASP A 41 2.67 -11.10 -0.89
C ASP A 41 3.97 -10.66 -0.22
N HIS A 42 4.25 -9.37 -0.27
CA HIS A 42 5.47 -8.84 0.35
C HIS A 42 5.42 -9.01 1.87
N ARG A 43 4.28 -8.71 2.48
CA ARG A 43 4.07 -8.93 3.91
C ARG A 43 4.35 -10.39 4.29
N ASP A 44 3.82 -11.32 3.50
CA ASP A 44 3.97 -12.74 3.78
C ASP A 44 5.42 -13.20 3.67
N VAL A 45 6.15 -12.66 2.71
CA VAL A 45 7.59 -12.94 2.58
C VAL A 45 8.35 -12.42 3.80
N LEU A 46 8.00 -11.23 4.29
CA LEU A 46 8.64 -10.67 5.47
C LEU A 46 8.37 -11.54 6.71
N LEU A 47 7.15 -12.03 6.85
CA LEU A 47 6.80 -12.91 7.97
C LEU A 47 7.53 -14.25 7.89
N GLU A 48 7.72 -14.77 6.69
CA GLU A 48 8.47 -16.00 6.47
C GLU A 48 9.93 -15.84 6.88
N ARG A 49 10.52 -14.71 6.53
CA ARG A 49 11.93 -14.43 6.83
C ARG A 49 12.16 -14.05 8.28
N ASN A 50 11.16 -13.46 8.91
CA ASN A 50 11.27 -13.03 10.30
C ASN A 50 9.97 -13.31 11.03
N PRO A 51 9.81 -14.56 11.55
CA PRO A 51 8.59 -14.94 12.26
C PRO A 51 8.33 -14.16 13.54
N ALA A 52 9.32 -13.41 14.02
CA ALA A 52 9.15 -12.57 15.21
C ALA A 52 8.34 -11.31 14.95
N LEU A 53 8.18 -10.92 13.67
CA LEU A 53 7.37 -9.78 13.33
C LEU A 53 5.88 -10.09 13.55
N SER A 54 5.15 -9.08 14.03
CA SER A 54 3.69 -9.17 14.02
C SER A 54 3.18 -8.94 12.60
N GLN A 55 1.93 -9.31 12.34
CA GLN A 55 1.33 -9.02 11.04
C GLN A 55 1.30 -7.52 10.77
N ALA A 56 0.97 -6.72 11.78
CA ALA A 56 0.92 -5.27 11.62
C ALA A 56 2.29 -4.70 11.27
N GLU A 57 3.35 -5.21 11.91
CA GLU A 57 4.71 -4.75 11.62
C GLU A 57 5.13 -5.13 10.20
N ALA A 58 4.83 -6.36 9.79
CA ALA A 58 5.17 -6.81 8.44
C ALA A 58 4.40 -6.01 7.39
N GLU A 59 3.13 -5.74 7.65
CA GLU A 59 2.31 -4.93 6.76
C GLU A 59 2.88 -3.51 6.64
N ALA A 60 3.25 -2.90 7.76
CA ALA A 60 3.83 -1.56 7.77
C ALA A 60 5.14 -1.52 6.98
N GLN A 61 5.97 -2.55 7.12
CA GLN A 61 7.23 -2.62 6.39
C GLN A 61 7.00 -2.79 4.88
N ALA A 62 6.01 -3.61 4.51
CA ALA A 62 5.66 -3.78 3.11
C ALA A 62 5.19 -2.46 2.50
N VAL A 63 4.33 -1.74 3.21
CA VAL A 63 3.85 -0.43 2.77
C VAL A 63 5.00 0.57 2.64
N ALA A 64 5.88 0.61 3.63
CA ALA A 64 7.03 1.52 3.61
C ALA A 64 7.95 1.24 2.41
N ALA A 65 8.09 -0.02 2.02
CA ALA A 65 8.93 -0.40 0.90
C ALA A 65 8.39 0.10 -0.44
N MET A 66 7.10 0.39 -0.53
CA MET A 66 6.49 0.95 -1.75
C MET A 66 6.84 2.42 -1.95
N GLY A 67 7.26 3.12 -0.90
CA GLY A 67 7.60 4.53 -0.98
C GLY A 67 6.40 5.44 -0.83
N ASP A 68 6.47 6.61 -1.47
CA ASP A 68 5.47 7.64 -1.32
C ASP A 68 4.21 7.32 -2.13
N PRO A 69 3.04 7.23 -1.47
CA PRO A 69 1.78 6.94 -2.21
C PRO A 69 1.41 8.03 -3.20
N GLU A 70 1.77 9.28 -2.95
CA GLU A 70 1.51 10.36 -3.90
C GLU A 70 2.30 10.14 -5.19
N ALA A 71 3.59 9.83 -5.06
CA ALA A 71 4.43 9.61 -6.23
C ALA A 71 3.92 8.43 -7.07
N LEU A 72 3.57 7.33 -6.40
CA LEU A 72 3.02 6.17 -7.10
C LEU A 72 1.69 6.49 -7.73
N GLY A 73 0.81 7.20 -7.02
CA GLY A 73 -0.50 7.59 -7.54
C GLY A 73 -0.38 8.46 -8.77
N ARG A 74 0.55 9.41 -8.77
CA ARG A 74 0.78 10.28 -9.93
C ARG A 74 1.29 9.50 -11.14
N GLU A 75 2.15 8.51 -10.90
CA GLU A 75 2.63 7.65 -11.99
C GLU A 75 1.50 6.82 -12.58
N LEU A 76 0.67 6.25 -11.73
CA LEU A 76 -0.49 5.48 -12.18
C LEU A 76 -1.50 6.36 -12.91
N ASP A 77 -1.70 7.58 -12.43
CA ASP A 77 -2.60 8.53 -13.08
C ASP A 77 -2.16 8.82 -14.51
N LYS A 78 -0.86 8.98 -14.74
CA LYS A 78 -0.32 9.18 -16.07
C LYS A 78 -0.60 7.99 -16.98
N SER A 79 -0.45 6.79 -16.45
CA SER A 79 -0.67 5.56 -17.21
C SER A 79 -2.13 5.31 -17.52
N HIS A 80 -3.03 5.74 -16.66
CA HIS A 80 -4.46 5.46 -16.75
C HIS A 80 -5.28 6.63 -17.29
N ASN A 81 -4.67 7.78 -17.45
CA ASN A 81 -5.36 8.97 -17.93
C ASN A 81 -5.08 9.13 -19.42
N HIS A 82 -5.84 8.40 -20.22
CA HIS A 82 -5.71 8.44 -21.68
C HIS A 82 -6.61 9.51 -22.25
N LEU A 83 -6.02 10.39 -22.96
CA LEU A 83 -6.77 11.33 -23.78
C LEU A 83 -6.16 11.44 -25.16
#